data_bcf594683be4021b5c40e369088c9f65
#
_entry.id   bcf594683be4021b5c40e369088c9f65
#
_cell.length_a   1.000
_cell.length_b   1.000
_cell.length_c   1.000
_cell.angle_alpha   90.00
_cell.angle_beta   90.00
_cell.angle_gamma   90.00
#
_symmetry.space_group_name_H-M   'P 1'
#
loop_
_entity.id
_entity.type
_entity.pdbx_description
1 polymer ?
#
loop_
_entity_poly.entity_id
_entity_poly.type
_entity_poly.pdbx_seq_one_letter_code
_entity_poly.pdbx_strand_id
1 'polypeptide(L)'
;MKSRRKEASKQAVDRFVDSARREFDAFAATLHGADYEKAASLILESQKKGGRLHVTGIGKPGHVSAYMASLFSSTGNPCYFLHGTEAVHGSCGQLVAGDVVIAISNSGETGELKATVTAIKNNGCTVIGVTGNPDSWLARESDACLFAGVGEEGGPLNRAPRNSILAETLTLQALSVALQAEQDWDPVRYVRCHPGGKLGQLREEALPC
;
A
#
# COMPACT_ATOMS: atom_id res chain seq x y z
N MET A 1 -9.05 42.34 -3.10
CA MET A 1 -8.37 41.16 -3.64
C MET A 1 -7.98 40.11 -2.58
N LYS A 2 -7.28 40.45 -1.49
CA LYS A 2 -6.83 39.48 -0.44
C LYS A 2 -8.01 38.78 0.24
N SER A 3 -9.12 39.43 0.58
CA SER A 3 -10.30 38.84 1.22
C SER A 3 -10.97 37.77 0.32
N ARG A 4 -11.15 38.09 -0.97
CA ARG A 4 -11.78 37.18 -1.96
C ARG A 4 -10.94 35.89 -2.16
N ARG A 5 -9.59 36.01 -2.15
CA ARG A 5 -8.70 34.84 -2.25
C ARG A 5 -8.78 33.95 -1.00
N LYS A 6 -8.87 34.56 0.18
CA LYS A 6 -9.03 33.80 1.43
C LYS A 6 -10.34 33.03 1.47
N GLU A 7 -11.44 33.63 1.02
CA GLU A 7 -12.73 32.97 0.96
C GLU A 7 -12.74 31.82 -0.06
N ALA A 8 -12.17 32.04 -1.25
CA ALA A 8 -12.02 30.99 -2.26
C ALA A 8 -11.15 29.80 -1.74
N SER A 9 -10.12 30.08 -0.93
CA SER A 9 -9.28 29.03 -0.31
C SER A 9 -10.08 28.20 0.68
N LYS A 10 -10.87 28.80 1.58
CA LYS A 10 -11.73 28.09 2.52
C LYS A 10 -12.70 27.17 1.78
N GLN A 11 -13.45 27.72 0.83
CA GLN A 11 -14.40 26.95 0.04
C GLN A 11 -13.74 25.81 -0.74
N ALA A 12 -12.50 25.98 -1.20
CA ALA A 12 -11.76 24.90 -1.86
C ALA A 12 -11.40 23.76 -0.89
N VAL A 13 -11.01 24.10 0.35
CA VAL A 13 -10.74 23.11 1.40
C VAL A 13 -12.02 22.36 1.77
N ASP A 14 -13.13 23.09 2.01
CA ASP A 14 -14.40 22.48 2.38
C ASP A 14 -14.87 21.49 1.31
N ARG A 15 -14.84 21.91 0.02
CA ARG A 15 -15.18 21.01 -1.11
C ARG A 15 -14.26 19.79 -1.18
N PHE A 16 -12.96 19.97 -0.94
CA PHE A 16 -12.03 18.84 -0.94
C PHE A 16 -12.34 17.85 0.19
N VAL A 17 -12.58 18.34 1.40
CA VAL A 17 -12.90 17.48 2.56
C VAL A 17 -14.20 16.71 2.33
N ASP A 18 -15.22 17.38 1.78
CA ASP A 18 -16.50 16.73 1.42
C ASP A 18 -16.32 15.66 0.33
N SER A 19 -15.50 15.95 -0.70
CA SER A 19 -15.13 14.97 -1.73
C SER A 19 -14.39 13.79 -1.11
N ALA A 20 -13.37 14.04 -0.31
CA ALA A 20 -12.57 12.99 0.33
C ALA A 20 -13.44 12.07 1.20
N ARG A 21 -14.39 12.64 1.95
CA ARG A 21 -15.31 11.84 2.77
C ARG A 21 -16.20 10.95 1.90
N ARG A 22 -16.83 11.50 0.85
CA ARG A 22 -17.69 10.71 -0.04
C ARG A 22 -16.93 9.59 -0.74
N GLU A 23 -15.76 9.91 -1.31
CA GLU A 23 -14.92 8.93 -2.00
C GLU A 23 -14.43 7.84 -1.05
N PHE A 24 -14.01 8.23 0.16
CA PHE A 24 -13.55 7.28 1.16
C PHE A 24 -14.69 6.36 1.65
N ASP A 25 -15.86 6.90 1.96
CA ASP A 25 -17.03 6.12 2.38
C ASP A 25 -17.47 5.16 1.28
N ALA A 26 -17.55 5.64 0.04
CA ALA A 26 -17.92 4.81 -1.11
C ALA A 26 -16.90 3.70 -1.35
N PHE A 27 -15.61 4.02 -1.31
CA PHE A 27 -14.54 3.04 -1.49
C PHE A 27 -14.51 2.02 -0.35
N ALA A 28 -14.55 2.46 0.91
CA ALA A 28 -14.52 1.57 2.07
C ALA A 28 -15.68 0.56 2.06
N ALA A 29 -16.85 0.96 1.55
CA ALA A 29 -18.00 0.07 1.40
C ALA A 29 -17.79 -1.07 0.37
N THR A 30 -16.79 -0.94 -0.51
CA THR A 30 -16.45 -1.99 -1.51
C THR A 30 -15.45 -3.01 -1.01
N LEU A 31 -14.80 -2.76 0.15
CA LEU A 31 -13.75 -3.64 0.66
C LEU A 31 -14.33 -4.78 1.47
N HIS A 32 -13.99 -6.00 1.12
CA HIS A 32 -14.38 -7.21 1.83
C HIS A 32 -13.16 -8.04 2.20
N GLY A 33 -13.20 -8.70 3.37
CA GLY A 33 -12.07 -9.52 3.84
C GLY A 33 -11.62 -10.59 2.85
N ALA A 34 -12.55 -11.18 2.12
CA ALA A 34 -12.26 -12.18 1.09
C ALA A 34 -11.37 -11.67 -0.05
N ASP A 35 -11.40 -10.38 -0.34
CA ASP A 35 -10.59 -9.78 -1.42
C ASP A 35 -9.08 -9.86 -1.12
N TYR A 36 -8.73 -10.01 0.16
CA TYR A 36 -7.34 -10.03 0.63
C TYR A 36 -6.74 -11.44 0.75
N GLU A 37 -7.55 -12.50 0.75
CA GLU A 37 -7.12 -13.88 1.00
C GLU A 37 -5.98 -14.32 0.07
N LYS A 38 -6.13 -14.08 -1.23
CA LYS A 38 -5.13 -14.47 -2.21
C LYS A 38 -3.80 -13.73 -2.00
N ALA A 39 -3.85 -12.43 -1.76
CA ALA A 39 -2.65 -11.61 -1.53
C ALA A 39 -1.95 -12.00 -0.22
N ALA A 40 -2.71 -12.21 0.86
CA ALA A 40 -2.18 -12.66 2.14
C ALA A 40 -1.52 -14.05 2.01
N SER A 41 -2.18 -15.01 1.37
CA SER A 41 -1.65 -16.36 1.14
C SER A 41 -0.34 -16.33 0.38
N LEU A 42 -0.22 -15.56 -0.72
CA LEU A 42 1.02 -15.42 -1.49
C LEU A 42 2.18 -14.89 -0.63
N ILE A 43 1.93 -13.90 0.22
CA ILE A 43 2.93 -13.33 1.12
C ILE A 43 3.37 -14.37 2.16
N LEU A 44 2.42 -14.99 2.86
CA LEU A 44 2.72 -15.93 3.94
C LEU A 44 3.39 -17.21 3.43
N GLU A 45 2.98 -17.72 2.27
CA GLU A 45 3.64 -18.86 1.64
C GLU A 45 5.07 -18.56 1.21
N SER A 46 5.31 -17.38 0.66
CA SER A 46 6.66 -16.92 0.32
C SER A 46 7.52 -16.82 1.58
N GLN A 47 7.03 -16.18 2.64
CA GLN A 47 7.77 -16.04 3.90
C GLN A 47 8.08 -17.38 4.56
N LYS A 48 7.18 -18.38 4.53
CA LYS A 48 7.42 -19.74 5.00
C LYS A 48 8.58 -20.43 4.27
N LYS A 49 8.84 -20.04 3.03
CA LYS A 49 9.93 -20.55 2.18
C LYS A 49 11.20 -19.69 2.24
N GLY A 50 11.24 -18.66 3.11
CA GLY A 50 12.35 -17.73 3.26
C GLY A 50 12.34 -16.55 2.30
N GLY A 51 11.29 -16.36 1.52
CA GLY A 51 11.07 -15.19 0.67
C GLY A 51 10.74 -13.93 1.50
N ARG A 52 10.89 -12.77 0.88
CA ARG A 52 10.74 -11.46 1.50
C ARG A 52 9.61 -10.67 0.84
N LEU A 53 9.05 -9.74 1.59
CA LEU A 53 8.06 -8.80 1.08
C LEU A 53 8.74 -7.49 0.68
N HIS A 54 8.34 -6.95 -0.48
CA HIS A 54 8.77 -5.65 -0.97
C HIS A 54 7.54 -4.83 -1.40
N VAL A 55 7.66 -3.50 -1.38
CA VAL A 55 6.63 -2.59 -1.90
C VAL A 55 7.28 -1.57 -2.83
N THR A 56 6.66 -1.31 -3.98
CA THR A 56 7.14 -0.37 -5.00
C THR A 56 6.01 0.45 -5.60
N GLY A 57 6.36 1.59 -6.16
CA GLY A 57 5.46 2.50 -6.87
C GLY A 57 6.23 3.69 -7.43
N ILE A 58 5.61 4.45 -8.33
CA ILE A 58 6.23 5.62 -8.96
C ILE A 58 5.53 6.89 -8.47
N GLY A 59 6.31 7.92 -8.15
CA GLY A 59 5.79 9.20 -7.67
C GLY A 59 5.13 9.09 -6.29
N LYS A 60 3.88 9.55 -6.14
CA LYS A 60 3.16 9.51 -4.85
C LYS A 60 2.89 8.09 -4.34
N PRO A 61 2.49 7.11 -5.18
CA PRO A 61 2.48 5.70 -4.80
C PRO A 61 3.81 5.16 -4.27
N GLY A 62 4.96 5.69 -4.73
CA GLY A 62 6.28 5.37 -4.17
C GLY A 62 6.44 5.82 -2.72
N HIS A 63 5.89 6.98 -2.34
CA HIS A 63 5.87 7.42 -0.94
C HIS A 63 4.94 6.57 -0.08
N VAL A 64 3.79 6.16 -0.62
CA VAL A 64 2.91 5.16 0.03
C VAL A 64 3.67 3.85 0.22
N SER A 65 4.43 3.40 -0.78
CA SER A 65 5.25 2.18 -0.69
C SER A 65 6.27 2.23 0.45
N ALA A 66 6.95 3.35 0.63
CA ALA A 66 7.90 3.53 1.73
C ALA A 66 7.21 3.50 3.10
N TYR A 67 6.05 4.16 3.24
CA TYR A 67 5.22 4.09 4.43
C TYR A 67 4.76 2.67 4.72
N MET A 68 4.26 1.96 3.70
CA MET A 68 3.75 0.59 3.85
C MET A 68 4.85 -0.41 4.18
N ALA A 69 6.05 -0.26 3.62
CA ALA A 69 7.19 -1.09 4.01
C ALA A 69 7.51 -0.97 5.51
N SER A 70 7.42 0.25 6.07
CA SER A 70 7.56 0.49 7.50
C SER A 70 6.41 -0.14 8.30
N LEU A 71 5.15 0.03 7.87
CA LEU A 71 3.99 -0.51 8.57
C LEU A 71 4.01 -2.05 8.60
N PHE A 72 4.21 -2.72 7.45
CA PHE A 72 4.30 -4.17 7.40
C PHE A 72 5.42 -4.71 8.29
N SER A 73 6.61 -4.08 8.26
CA SER A 73 7.72 -4.46 9.15
C SER A 73 7.34 -4.33 10.61
N SER A 74 6.67 -3.23 10.99
CA SER A 74 6.28 -2.97 12.38
C SER A 74 5.16 -3.88 12.89
N THR A 75 4.43 -4.52 11.97
CA THR A 75 3.34 -5.45 12.23
C THR A 75 3.71 -6.92 11.95
N GLY A 76 5.00 -7.23 11.89
CA GLY A 76 5.50 -8.60 11.89
C GLY A 76 5.84 -9.19 10.54
N ASN A 77 5.73 -8.41 9.48
CA ASN A 77 6.06 -8.83 8.13
C ASN A 77 7.27 -8.05 7.63
N PRO A 78 8.53 -8.55 7.79
CA PRO A 78 9.71 -7.87 7.29
C PRO A 78 9.52 -7.44 5.84
N CYS A 79 9.50 -6.15 5.61
CA CYS A 79 9.15 -5.56 4.33
C CYS A 79 10.14 -4.48 3.93
N TYR A 80 10.48 -4.43 2.66
CA TYR A 80 11.48 -3.53 2.12
C TYR A 80 10.89 -2.63 1.04
N PHE A 81 11.28 -1.37 1.05
CA PHE A 81 10.96 -0.46 -0.03
C PHE A 81 11.86 -0.73 -1.24
N LEU A 82 11.27 -0.96 -2.42
CA LEU A 82 11.96 -1.01 -3.70
C LEU A 82 11.67 0.29 -4.46
N HIS A 83 12.68 1.09 -4.72
CA HIS A 83 12.51 2.33 -5.48
C HIS A 83 12.17 2.04 -6.93
N GLY A 84 10.97 2.45 -7.38
CA GLY A 84 10.42 2.02 -8.67
C GLY A 84 11.25 2.39 -9.89
N THR A 85 11.91 3.55 -9.93
CA THR A 85 12.79 3.93 -11.05
C THR A 85 14.19 3.35 -10.92
N GLU A 86 14.76 3.28 -9.70
CA GLU A 86 16.08 2.71 -9.48
C GLU A 86 16.10 1.17 -9.64
N ALA A 87 14.94 0.54 -9.61
CA ALA A 87 14.81 -0.91 -9.79
C ALA A 87 15.50 -1.40 -11.06
N VAL A 88 15.22 -0.75 -12.20
CA VAL A 88 15.80 -1.10 -13.50
C VAL A 88 17.26 -0.63 -13.68
N HIS A 89 17.77 0.14 -12.72
CA HIS A 89 19.16 0.63 -12.70
C HIS A 89 20.03 -0.09 -11.66
N GLY A 90 19.61 -1.26 -11.20
CA GLY A 90 20.39 -2.11 -10.30
C GLY A 90 19.72 -2.44 -8.97
N SER A 91 18.73 -1.65 -8.51
CA SER A 91 18.08 -1.93 -7.22
C SER A 91 17.24 -3.22 -7.22
N CYS A 92 16.87 -3.78 -8.38
CA CYS A 92 16.33 -5.15 -8.46
C CYS A 92 17.31 -6.22 -7.94
N GLY A 93 18.59 -5.92 -7.78
CA GLY A 93 19.57 -6.80 -7.13
C GLY A 93 19.25 -7.10 -5.65
N GLN A 94 18.35 -6.35 -5.01
CA GLN A 94 17.86 -6.69 -3.68
C GLN A 94 16.82 -7.83 -3.66
N LEU A 95 16.29 -8.24 -4.83
CA LEU A 95 15.28 -9.28 -4.96
C LEU A 95 15.93 -10.64 -5.14
N VAL A 96 15.28 -11.68 -4.59
CA VAL A 96 15.61 -13.07 -4.86
C VAL A 96 14.37 -13.81 -5.36
N ALA A 97 14.58 -14.89 -6.11
CA ALA A 97 13.47 -15.72 -6.58
C ALA A 97 12.61 -16.20 -5.40
N GLY A 98 11.30 -16.10 -5.53
CA GLY A 98 10.35 -16.41 -4.47
C GLY A 98 9.94 -15.21 -3.58
N ASP A 99 10.58 -14.06 -3.70
CA ASP A 99 10.10 -12.82 -3.04
C ASP A 99 8.72 -12.41 -3.59
N VAL A 100 7.96 -11.68 -2.78
CA VAL A 100 6.70 -11.04 -3.18
C VAL A 100 6.89 -9.54 -3.25
N VAL A 101 6.43 -8.92 -4.33
CA VAL A 101 6.49 -7.46 -4.50
C VAL A 101 5.09 -6.89 -4.71
N ILE A 102 4.68 -5.99 -3.84
CA ILE A 102 3.46 -5.18 -4.01
C ILE A 102 3.81 -3.99 -4.91
N ALA A 103 3.13 -3.86 -6.05
CA ALA A 103 3.31 -2.77 -7.00
C ALA A 103 2.07 -1.87 -7.01
N ILE A 104 2.25 -0.56 -6.76
CA ILE A 104 1.16 0.40 -6.59
C ILE A 104 1.12 1.38 -7.77
N SER A 105 -0.04 1.48 -8.43
CA SER A 105 -0.31 2.48 -9.47
C SER A 105 -1.81 2.69 -9.66
N ASN A 106 -2.33 3.88 -9.39
CA ASN A 106 -3.75 4.17 -9.57
C ASN A 106 -4.24 3.86 -10.99
N SER A 107 -3.53 4.30 -12.03
CA SER A 107 -3.89 3.99 -13.42
C SER A 107 -3.56 2.55 -13.82
N GLY A 108 -2.57 1.93 -13.18
CA GLY A 108 -2.00 0.64 -13.58
C GLY A 108 -1.29 0.64 -14.93
N GLU A 109 -1.03 1.82 -15.52
CA GLU A 109 -0.48 2.00 -16.86
C GLU A 109 0.86 2.78 -16.89
N THR A 110 1.42 3.14 -15.73
CA THR A 110 2.66 3.92 -15.61
C THR A 110 3.83 3.19 -16.26
N GLY A 111 4.46 3.81 -17.27
CA GLY A 111 5.49 3.16 -18.10
C GLY A 111 6.71 2.69 -17.31
N GLU A 112 7.22 3.52 -16.40
CA GLU A 112 8.34 3.17 -15.52
C GLU A 112 7.99 1.97 -14.61
N LEU A 113 6.75 1.92 -14.11
CA LEU A 113 6.32 0.79 -13.29
C LEU A 113 6.18 -0.50 -14.10
N LYS A 114 5.76 -0.43 -15.37
CA LYS A 114 5.73 -1.59 -16.28
C LYS A 114 7.13 -2.20 -16.42
N ALA A 115 8.14 -1.37 -16.67
CA ALA A 115 9.53 -1.83 -16.77
C ALA A 115 10.00 -2.48 -15.45
N THR A 116 9.68 -1.87 -14.32
CA THR A 116 10.01 -2.38 -12.97
C THR A 116 9.32 -3.72 -12.71
N VAL A 117 8.01 -3.84 -12.96
CA VAL A 117 7.26 -5.09 -12.77
C VAL A 117 7.79 -6.21 -13.67
N THR A 118 8.14 -5.89 -14.92
CA THR A 118 8.78 -6.84 -15.82
C THR A 118 10.11 -7.36 -15.26
N ALA A 119 10.95 -6.47 -14.74
CA ALA A 119 12.21 -6.85 -14.10
C ALA A 119 12.00 -7.71 -12.84
N ILE A 120 11.01 -7.38 -12.01
CA ILE A 120 10.61 -8.16 -10.83
C ILE A 120 10.23 -9.59 -11.23
N LYS A 121 9.37 -9.75 -12.23
CA LYS A 121 8.94 -11.06 -12.74
C LYS A 121 10.11 -11.86 -13.33
N ASN A 122 11.01 -11.22 -14.05
CA ASN A 122 12.21 -11.84 -14.60
C ASN A 122 13.18 -12.35 -13.50
N ASN A 123 13.15 -11.74 -12.32
CA ASN A 123 13.88 -12.23 -11.14
C ASN A 123 13.16 -13.38 -10.40
N GLY A 124 12.05 -13.89 -10.93
CA GLY A 124 11.30 -15.00 -10.33
C GLY A 124 10.50 -14.62 -9.10
N CYS A 125 10.11 -13.34 -8.99
CA CYS A 125 9.29 -12.82 -7.90
C CYS A 125 7.80 -12.82 -8.25
N THR A 126 6.96 -12.98 -7.24
CA THR A 126 5.50 -12.85 -7.32
C THR A 126 5.10 -11.37 -7.24
N VAL A 127 4.11 -10.94 -8.01
CA VAL A 127 3.62 -9.56 -8.03
C VAL A 127 2.19 -9.47 -7.52
N ILE A 128 1.95 -8.58 -6.55
CA ILE A 128 0.63 -8.18 -6.11
C ILE A 128 0.40 -6.75 -6.61
N GLY A 129 -0.57 -6.55 -7.50
CA GLY A 129 -0.95 -5.22 -8.01
C GLY A 129 -1.91 -4.51 -7.08
N VAL A 130 -1.71 -3.20 -6.89
CA VAL A 130 -2.69 -2.31 -6.24
C VAL A 130 -3.02 -1.21 -7.24
N THR A 131 -4.26 -1.18 -7.72
CA THR A 131 -4.67 -0.26 -8.80
C THR A 131 -6.13 0.18 -8.67
N GLY A 132 -6.41 1.39 -9.14
CA GLY A 132 -7.79 1.90 -9.30
C GLY A 132 -8.47 1.45 -10.60
N ASN A 133 -7.75 0.74 -11.49
CA ASN A 133 -8.29 0.26 -12.76
C ASN A 133 -8.13 -1.26 -12.88
N PRO A 134 -9.22 -2.03 -12.68
CA PRO A 134 -9.17 -3.50 -12.75
C PRO A 134 -8.81 -4.05 -14.13
N ASP A 135 -8.99 -3.26 -15.19
CA ASP A 135 -8.68 -3.62 -16.57
C ASP A 135 -7.29 -3.16 -17.02
N SER A 136 -6.49 -2.64 -16.08
CA SER A 136 -5.15 -2.12 -16.37
C SER A 136 -4.13 -3.21 -16.69
N TRP A 137 -3.02 -2.81 -17.30
CA TRP A 137 -1.88 -3.68 -17.53
C TRP A 137 -1.37 -4.28 -16.20
N LEU A 138 -1.25 -3.46 -15.14
CA LEU A 138 -0.79 -3.93 -13.84
C LEU A 138 -1.71 -5.02 -13.27
N ALA A 139 -3.04 -4.84 -13.38
CA ALA A 139 -3.99 -5.84 -12.90
C ALA A 139 -3.83 -7.18 -13.63
N ARG A 140 -3.66 -7.15 -14.96
CA ARG A 140 -3.49 -8.37 -15.79
C ARG A 140 -2.15 -9.08 -15.54
N GLU A 141 -1.10 -8.32 -15.28
CA GLU A 141 0.25 -8.87 -15.08
C GLU A 141 0.52 -9.34 -13.65
N SER A 142 -0.36 -9.02 -12.70
CA SER A 142 -0.21 -9.39 -11.30
C SER A 142 -0.74 -10.78 -10.99
N ASP A 143 -0.09 -11.48 -10.08
CA ASP A 143 -0.53 -12.80 -9.57
C ASP A 143 -1.75 -12.67 -8.64
N ALA A 144 -1.87 -11.53 -7.96
CA ALA A 144 -3.07 -11.07 -7.27
C ALA A 144 -3.23 -9.57 -7.48
N CYS A 145 -4.47 -9.07 -7.47
CA CYS A 145 -4.74 -7.65 -7.62
C CYS A 145 -5.72 -7.18 -6.54
N LEU A 146 -5.38 -6.08 -5.89
CA LEU A 146 -6.22 -5.39 -4.93
C LEU A 146 -6.72 -4.08 -5.57
N PHE A 147 -8.02 -3.87 -5.54
CA PHE A 147 -8.64 -2.65 -6.08
C PHE A 147 -8.49 -1.48 -5.10
N ALA A 148 -8.08 -0.32 -5.60
CA ALA A 148 -7.89 0.92 -4.84
C ALA A 148 -8.31 2.14 -5.68
N GLY A 149 -9.54 2.13 -6.19
CA GLY A 149 -10.05 3.15 -7.11
C GLY A 149 -10.97 4.17 -6.44
N VAL A 150 -10.95 5.40 -6.96
CA VAL A 150 -11.82 6.51 -6.58
C VAL A 150 -12.39 7.18 -7.82
N GLY A 151 -13.56 7.82 -7.69
CA GLY A 151 -14.21 8.55 -8.79
C GLY A 151 -13.57 9.90 -9.07
N GLU A 152 -13.05 10.58 -8.04
CA GLU A 152 -12.41 11.89 -8.16
C GLU A 152 -11.25 12.08 -7.17
N GLU A 153 -10.28 12.91 -7.55
CA GLU A 153 -9.11 13.23 -6.70
C GLU A 153 -9.39 14.40 -5.74
N GLY A 154 -10.47 15.13 -5.98
CA GLY A 154 -10.80 16.37 -5.28
C GLY A 154 -9.80 17.50 -5.57
N GLY A 155 -10.08 18.68 -5.01
CA GLY A 155 -9.25 19.85 -5.20
C GLY A 155 -9.54 20.59 -6.51
N PRO A 156 -8.96 21.80 -6.70
CA PRO A 156 -9.39 22.74 -7.73
C PRO A 156 -9.31 22.25 -9.17
N LEU A 157 -8.39 21.36 -9.47
CA LEU A 157 -8.16 20.81 -10.83
C LEU A 157 -8.54 19.34 -10.95
N ASN A 158 -8.95 18.69 -9.88
CA ASN A 158 -9.25 17.25 -9.83
C ASN A 158 -8.16 16.35 -10.48
N ARG A 159 -6.89 16.69 -10.31
CA ARG A 159 -5.77 16.00 -11.00
C ARG A 159 -4.70 15.45 -10.06
N ALA A 160 -4.40 16.18 -8.98
CA ALA A 160 -3.34 15.74 -8.09
C ALA A 160 -3.83 14.54 -7.28
N PRO A 161 -3.07 13.43 -7.25
CA PRO A 161 -3.42 12.25 -6.45
C PRO A 161 -3.59 12.62 -4.97
N ARG A 162 -4.82 12.51 -4.47
CA ARG A 162 -5.22 12.76 -3.07
C ARG A 162 -6.13 11.64 -2.59
N ASN A 163 -7.34 11.54 -3.16
CA ASN A 163 -8.31 10.51 -2.79
C ASN A 163 -7.82 9.11 -3.19
N SER A 164 -7.16 8.96 -4.35
CA SER A 164 -6.51 7.70 -4.74
C SER A 164 -5.44 7.26 -3.74
N ILE A 165 -4.66 8.20 -3.19
CA ILE A 165 -3.65 7.89 -2.16
C ILE A 165 -4.30 7.40 -0.86
N LEU A 166 -5.46 7.95 -0.48
CA LEU A 166 -6.22 7.45 0.68
C LEU A 166 -6.72 6.02 0.43
N ALA A 167 -7.24 5.73 -0.77
CA ALA A 167 -7.70 4.40 -1.15
C ALA A 167 -6.54 3.38 -1.17
N GLU A 168 -5.40 3.70 -1.81
CA GLU A 168 -4.19 2.86 -1.81
C GLU A 168 -3.71 2.56 -0.39
N THR A 169 -3.71 3.59 0.47
CA THR A 169 -3.28 3.45 1.87
C THR A 169 -4.23 2.56 2.66
N LEU A 170 -5.55 2.78 2.55
CA LEU A 170 -6.55 1.96 3.24
C LEU A 170 -6.48 0.49 2.82
N THR A 171 -6.38 0.24 1.50
CA THR A 171 -6.25 -1.12 0.96
C THR A 171 -5.07 -1.87 1.57
N LEU A 172 -3.92 -1.23 1.63
CA LEU A 172 -2.70 -1.86 2.16
C LEU A 172 -2.69 -1.96 3.69
N GLN A 173 -3.33 -1.03 4.39
CA GLN A 173 -3.56 -1.17 5.83
C GLN A 173 -4.48 -2.36 6.13
N ALA A 174 -5.53 -2.57 5.35
CA ALA A 174 -6.41 -3.72 5.48
C ALA A 174 -5.66 -5.05 5.22
N LEU A 175 -4.77 -5.10 4.21
CA LEU A 175 -3.88 -6.24 4.00
C LEU A 175 -2.96 -6.49 5.21
N SER A 176 -2.42 -5.43 5.81
CA SER A 176 -1.61 -5.55 7.04
C SER A 176 -2.40 -6.17 8.19
N VAL A 177 -3.67 -5.77 8.35
CA VAL A 177 -4.57 -6.36 9.37
C VAL A 177 -4.82 -7.84 9.11
N ALA A 178 -5.09 -8.21 7.84
CA ALA A 178 -5.28 -9.62 7.45
C ALA A 178 -4.05 -10.47 7.77
N LEU A 179 -2.83 -10.00 7.41
CA LEU A 179 -1.59 -10.68 7.70
C LEU A 179 -1.32 -10.84 9.21
N GLN A 180 -1.64 -9.83 10.03
CA GLN A 180 -1.52 -9.92 11.49
C GLN A 180 -2.46 -10.97 12.07
N ALA A 181 -3.72 -11.01 11.61
CA ALA A 181 -4.72 -11.96 12.08
C ALA A 181 -4.32 -13.41 11.78
N GLU A 182 -3.69 -13.67 10.61
CA GLU A 182 -3.25 -15.02 10.22
C GLU A 182 -1.96 -15.49 10.93
N GLN A 183 -1.23 -14.58 11.59
CA GLN A 183 0.08 -14.90 12.20
C GLN A 183 0.04 -15.01 13.73
N ASP A 184 -1.13 -14.98 14.37
CA ASP A 184 -1.27 -14.95 15.83
C ASP A 184 -0.35 -13.87 16.47
N TRP A 185 -0.46 -12.64 15.97
CA TRP A 185 0.39 -11.53 16.34
C TRP A 185 0.08 -11.06 17.78
N ASP A 186 1.01 -11.26 18.69
CA ASP A 186 0.83 -10.95 20.12
C ASP A 186 1.49 -9.62 20.54
N PRO A 187 1.09 -9.04 21.69
CA PRO A 187 1.64 -7.77 22.20
C PRO A 187 3.15 -7.81 22.46
N VAL A 188 3.71 -8.97 22.82
CA VAL A 188 5.15 -9.11 23.10
C VAL A 188 5.96 -8.99 21.81
N ARG A 189 5.49 -9.64 20.74
CA ARG A 189 6.09 -9.52 19.41
C ARG A 189 5.98 -8.09 18.89
N TYR A 190 4.83 -7.42 19.10
CA TYR A 190 4.63 -6.04 18.71
C TYR A 190 5.65 -5.09 19.36
N VAL A 191 5.84 -5.19 20.69
CA VAL A 191 6.82 -4.37 21.44
C VAL A 191 8.24 -4.56 20.91
N ARG A 192 8.64 -5.78 20.51
CA ARG A 192 9.95 -6.03 19.93
C ARG A 192 10.18 -5.25 18.64
N CYS A 193 9.12 -5.02 17.87
CA CYS A 193 9.18 -4.21 16.63
C CYS A 193 9.12 -2.70 16.93
N HIS A 194 8.73 -2.29 18.14
CA HIS A 194 8.59 -0.89 18.57
C HIS A 194 9.38 -0.62 19.86
N PRO A 195 10.73 -0.75 19.86
CA PRO A 195 11.52 -0.69 21.10
C PRO A 195 11.55 0.71 21.74
N GLY A 196 11.07 1.74 21.06
CA GLY A 196 11.07 3.14 21.51
C GLY A 196 9.66 3.71 21.74
N GLY A 197 9.59 4.74 22.57
CA GLY A 197 8.37 5.50 22.81
C GLY A 197 7.26 4.76 23.55
N LYS A 198 6.04 5.32 23.54
CA LYS A 198 4.88 4.76 24.25
C LYS A 198 4.41 3.41 23.66
N LEU A 199 4.66 3.15 22.39
CA LEU A 199 4.27 1.89 21.74
C LEU A 199 5.16 0.71 22.14
N GLY A 200 6.38 0.97 22.60
CA GLY A 200 7.31 -0.03 23.11
C GLY A 200 7.04 -0.47 24.54
N GLN A 201 6.01 0.06 25.19
CA GLN A 201 5.63 -0.33 26.54
C GLN A 201 4.49 -1.35 26.50
N LEU A 202 4.71 -2.52 27.12
CA LEU A 202 3.62 -3.47 27.39
C LEU A 202 2.64 -2.79 28.35
N ARG A 203 1.38 -2.69 27.95
CA ARG A 203 0.31 -2.26 28.83
C ARG A 203 -0.20 -3.48 29.61
N GLU A 204 -0.60 -3.30 30.88
CA GLU A 204 -1.16 -4.40 31.69
C GLU A 204 -2.36 -5.09 31.00
N GLU A 205 -3.17 -4.32 30.25
CA GLU A 205 -4.32 -4.81 29.47
C GLU A 205 -3.92 -5.72 28.29
N ALA A 206 -2.66 -5.73 27.91
CA ALA A 206 -2.13 -6.51 26.79
C ALA A 206 -1.38 -7.78 27.23
N LEU A 207 -1.31 -8.04 28.55
CA LEU A 207 -0.75 -9.28 29.07
C LEU A 207 -1.82 -10.38 29.00
N PRO A 208 -1.52 -11.56 28.43
CA PRO A 208 -2.44 -12.69 28.53
C PRO A 208 -2.66 -13.05 30.00
N CYS A 209 -3.91 -13.27 30.38
CA CYS A 209 -4.31 -13.80 31.68
C CYS A 209 -3.75 -15.19 31.93
#